data_e35ab6a9bdb4c6b60b9c64b708107f07
#
_entry.id   e35ab6a9bdb4c6b60b9c64b708107f07
#
_cell.length_a   1.000
_cell.length_b   1.000
_cell.length_c   1.000
_cell.angle_alpha   90.00
_cell.angle_beta   90.00
_cell.angle_gamma   90.00
#
_symmetry.space_group_name_H-M   'P 1'
#
loop_
_entity.id
_entity.type
_entity.pdbx_description
1 polymer ?
#
loop_
_entity_poly.entity_id
_entity_poly.type
_entity_poly.pdbx_seq_one_letter_code
_entity_poly.pdbx_strand_id
1 'polypeptide(L)'
;MKKKDYYLKIVEWSDEDQCYIGSIPGWIGKCCHGDNEEDVYRQLCRILEEWIEIYEEDNMPLPSSISGKKYSGKFQLRVDSDLHKALAIKAMQENESLNRFCGKILRNTISNSDISKANE
;
A
#
# COMPACT_ATOMS: atom_id res chain seq x y z
N MET A 1 -13.18 -5.92 17.09
CA MET A 1 -12.96 -5.64 15.64
C MET A 1 -13.26 -6.88 14.82
N LYS A 2 -13.95 -6.72 13.73
CA LYS A 2 -14.20 -7.81 12.79
C LYS A 2 -12.93 -8.06 11.98
N LYS A 3 -12.73 -9.30 11.50
CA LYS A 3 -11.54 -9.65 10.70
C LYS A 3 -11.37 -8.79 9.46
N LYS A 4 -12.46 -8.39 8.81
CA LYS A 4 -12.42 -7.52 7.63
C LYS A 4 -11.76 -6.16 7.91
N ASP A 5 -11.77 -5.71 9.17
CA ASP A 5 -11.23 -4.40 9.54
C ASP A 5 -9.70 -4.38 9.52
N TYR A 6 -9.05 -5.54 9.50
CA TYR A 6 -7.60 -5.64 9.46
C TYR A 6 -7.01 -5.55 8.05
N TYR A 7 -7.85 -5.58 7.02
CA TYR A 7 -7.38 -5.56 5.62
C TYR A 7 -7.57 -4.19 5.00
N LEU A 8 -6.55 -3.73 4.28
CA LEU A 8 -6.58 -2.46 3.57
C LEU A 8 -7.58 -2.52 2.43
N LYS A 9 -8.40 -1.48 2.32
CA LYS A 9 -9.37 -1.31 1.24
C LYS A 9 -9.06 0.00 0.56
N ILE A 10 -8.95 -0.03 -0.76
CA ILE A 10 -8.70 1.17 -1.55
C ILE A 10 -9.87 1.39 -2.50
N VAL A 11 -10.41 2.60 -2.48
CA VAL A 11 -11.41 3.06 -3.45
C VAL A 11 -10.80 4.26 -4.15
N GLU A 12 -10.60 4.18 -5.45
CA GLU A 12 -9.99 5.25 -6.21
C GLU A 12 -10.74 5.52 -7.51
N TRP A 13 -10.70 6.75 -7.96
CA TRP A 13 -11.26 7.12 -9.26
C TRP A 13 -10.33 6.68 -10.38
N SER A 14 -10.92 6.12 -11.44
CA SER A 14 -10.20 5.74 -12.64
C SER A 14 -10.68 6.61 -13.81
N ASP A 15 -9.81 7.48 -14.31
CA ASP A 15 -10.12 8.28 -15.48
C ASP A 15 -10.28 7.41 -16.73
N GLU A 16 -9.50 6.35 -16.83
CA GLU A 16 -9.57 5.42 -17.95
C GLU A 16 -10.93 4.73 -18.02
N ASP A 17 -11.41 4.24 -16.88
CA ASP A 17 -12.66 3.47 -16.80
C ASP A 17 -13.89 4.32 -16.47
N GLN A 18 -13.67 5.59 -16.13
CA GLN A 18 -14.73 6.54 -15.76
C GLN A 18 -15.62 6.03 -14.63
N CYS A 19 -14.99 5.45 -13.62
CA CYS A 19 -15.68 4.96 -12.44
C CYS A 19 -14.72 4.83 -11.27
N TYR A 20 -15.27 4.57 -10.09
CA TYR A 20 -14.48 4.22 -8.91
C TYR A 20 -14.16 2.74 -8.95
N ILE A 21 -12.91 2.40 -8.63
CA ILE A 21 -12.44 1.02 -8.57
C ILE A 21 -12.06 0.70 -7.14
N GLY A 22 -12.55 -0.43 -6.65
CA GLY A 22 -12.22 -0.94 -5.33
C GLY A 22 -11.20 -2.06 -5.41
N SER A 23 -10.24 -2.05 -4.49
CA SER A 23 -9.22 -3.09 -4.43
C SER A 23 -8.84 -3.43 -3.00
N ILE A 24 -8.36 -4.65 -2.83
CA ILE A 24 -7.81 -5.16 -1.57
C ILE A 24 -6.39 -5.59 -1.88
N PRO A 25 -5.41 -4.67 -1.69
CA PRO A 25 -4.01 -4.94 -2.05
C PRO A 25 -3.44 -6.12 -1.28
N GLY A 26 -2.62 -6.89 -1.96
CA GLY A 26 -1.93 -8.03 -1.35
C GLY A 26 -2.77 -9.29 -1.21
N TRP A 27 -4.04 -9.24 -1.60
CA TRP A 27 -4.91 -10.41 -1.56
C TRP A 27 -5.75 -10.54 -2.84
N ILE A 28 -6.90 -9.83 -2.88
CA ILE A 28 -7.86 -9.99 -3.98
C ILE A 28 -7.52 -9.07 -5.17
N GLY A 29 -6.87 -7.96 -4.90
CA GLY A 29 -6.57 -6.95 -5.91
C GLY A 29 -7.81 -6.15 -6.30
N LYS A 30 -7.85 -5.68 -7.54
CA LYS A 30 -9.00 -4.95 -8.08
C LYS A 30 -10.17 -5.93 -8.25
N CYS A 31 -11.27 -5.68 -7.56
CA CYS A 31 -12.34 -6.67 -7.48
C CYS A 31 -13.74 -6.10 -7.65
N CYS A 32 -13.92 -4.79 -7.68
CA CYS A 32 -15.22 -4.18 -7.90
C CYS A 32 -15.11 -2.77 -8.45
N HIS A 33 -16.21 -2.24 -8.91
CA HIS A 33 -16.29 -0.89 -9.46
C HIS A 33 -17.70 -0.33 -9.32
N GLY A 34 -17.84 0.96 -9.46
CA GLY A 34 -19.13 1.65 -9.42
C GLY A 34 -19.00 3.14 -9.59
N ASP A 35 -20.13 3.82 -9.70
CA ASP A 35 -20.19 5.26 -9.92
C ASP A 35 -20.08 6.08 -8.63
N ASN A 36 -20.20 5.43 -7.49
CA ASN A 36 -20.25 6.06 -6.17
C ASN A 36 -19.26 5.40 -5.23
N GLU A 37 -18.46 6.21 -4.53
CA GLU A 37 -17.43 5.70 -3.61
C GLU A 37 -18.02 4.83 -2.50
N GLU A 38 -19.14 5.24 -1.91
CA GLU A 38 -19.76 4.50 -0.82
C GLU A 38 -20.22 3.12 -1.27
N ASP A 39 -20.80 3.03 -2.45
CA ASP A 39 -21.26 1.76 -3.01
C ASP A 39 -20.08 0.81 -3.25
N VAL A 40 -18.99 1.33 -3.79
CA VAL A 40 -17.78 0.54 -4.02
C VAL A 40 -17.20 0.07 -2.68
N TYR A 41 -17.16 0.93 -1.68
CA TYR A 41 -16.70 0.53 -0.35
C TYR A 41 -17.57 -0.58 0.25
N ARG A 42 -18.88 -0.50 0.12
CA ARG A 42 -19.79 -1.56 0.60
C ARG A 42 -19.55 -2.87 -0.13
N GLN A 43 -19.33 -2.82 -1.44
CA GLN A 43 -18.97 -4.00 -2.22
C GLN A 43 -17.68 -4.63 -1.73
N LEU A 44 -16.65 -3.80 -1.45
CA LEU A 44 -15.38 -4.28 -0.90
C LEU A 44 -15.58 -5.01 0.42
N CYS A 45 -16.35 -4.44 1.33
CA CYS A 45 -16.61 -5.05 2.62
C CYS A 45 -17.30 -6.40 2.47
N ARG A 46 -18.28 -6.48 1.57
CA ARG A 46 -19.02 -7.73 1.31
C ARG A 46 -18.12 -8.80 0.69
N ILE A 47 -17.35 -8.43 -0.33
CA ILE A 47 -16.42 -9.35 -0.99
C ILE A 47 -15.39 -9.88 0.00
N LEU A 48 -14.84 -9.00 0.83
CA LEU A 48 -13.86 -9.38 1.83
C LEU A 48 -14.44 -10.34 2.87
N GLU A 49 -15.65 -10.09 3.35
CA GLU A 49 -16.34 -10.98 4.28
C GLU A 49 -16.57 -12.36 3.66
N GLU A 50 -17.01 -12.41 2.40
CA GLU A 50 -17.22 -13.65 1.66
C GLU A 50 -15.92 -14.46 1.52
N TRP A 51 -14.83 -13.80 1.18
CA TRP A 51 -13.53 -14.45 1.03
C TRP A 51 -12.98 -14.97 2.36
N ILE A 52 -13.15 -14.20 3.44
CA ILE A 52 -12.76 -14.64 4.77
C ILE A 52 -13.53 -15.91 5.15
N GLU A 53 -14.84 -15.91 4.92
CA GLU A 53 -15.69 -17.05 5.21
C GLU A 53 -15.26 -18.30 4.44
N ILE A 54 -14.99 -18.16 3.14
CA ILE A 54 -14.53 -19.27 2.30
C ILE A 54 -13.20 -19.83 2.81
N TYR A 55 -12.24 -18.97 3.15
CA TYR A 55 -10.96 -19.40 3.67
C TYR A 55 -11.10 -20.14 4.99
N GLU A 56 -11.96 -19.65 5.88
CA GLU A 56 -12.21 -20.30 7.16
C GLU A 56 -12.90 -21.66 7.01
N GLU A 57 -13.89 -21.76 6.12
CA GLU A 57 -14.56 -23.02 5.84
C GLU A 57 -13.60 -24.08 5.27
N ASP A 58 -12.68 -23.66 4.43
CA ASP A 58 -11.70 -24.55 3.82
C ASP A 58 -10.44 -24.77 4.68
N ASN A 59 -10.41 -24.20 5.88
CA ASN A 59 -9.26 -24.27 6.79
C ASN A 59 -7.96 -23.73 6.15
N MET A 60 -8.10 -22.76 5.25
CA MET A 60 -6.94 -22.11 4.64
C MET A 60 -6.50 -20.93 5.51
N PRO A 61 -5.18 -20.70 5.64
CA PRO A 61 -4.69 -19.55 6.40
C PRO A 61 -5.05 -18.24 5.68
N LEU A 62 -5.55 -17.27 6.45
CA LEU A 62 -5.81 -15.94 5.91
C LEU A 62 -4.50 -15.22 5.62
N PRO A 63 -4.44 -14.39 4.57
CA PRO A 63 -3.25 -13.58 4.30
C PRO A 63 -2.93 -12.65 5.45
N SER A 64 -1.65 -12.26 5.57
CA SER A 64 -1.24 -11.30 6.58
C SER A 64 -1.95 -9.98 6.36
N SER A 65 -2.52 -9.43 7.44
CA SER A 65 -3.19 -8.14 7.39
C SER A 65 -2.16 -7.00 7.37
N ILE A 66 -2.52 -5.89 6.71
CA ILE A 66 -1.69 -4.68 6.68
C ILE A 66 -2.13 -3.70 7.77
N SER A 67 -3.45 -3.52 7.91
CA SER A 67 -4.02 -2.65 8.94
C SER A 67 -3.77 -3.21 10.33
N GLY A 68 -3.36 -2.39 11.25
CA GLY A 68 -3.07 -2.79 12.60
C GLY A 68 -1.73 -3.50 12.79
N LYS A 69 -1.00 -3.77 11.73
CA LYS A 69 0.35 -4.31 11.82
C LYS A 69 1.29 -3.22 12.34
N LYS A 70 2.09 -3.56 13.35
CA LYS A 70 3.10 -2.63 13.86
C LYS A 70 4.37 -2.75 13.03
N TYR A 71 4.82 -1.62 12.54
CA TYR A 71 6.04 -1.54 11.76
C TYR A 71 7.17 -1.02 12.63
N SER A 72 8.30 -1.72 12.64
CA SER A 72 9.43 -1.40 13.51
C SER A 72 10.22 -0.16 13.06
N GLY A 73 10.07 0.22 11.80
CA GLY A 73 10.94 1.22 11.18
C GLY A 73 12.23 0.64 10.64
N LYS A 74 12.46 -0.65 10.82
CA LYS A 74 13.65 -1.34 10.28
C LYS A 74 13.24 -2.29 9.18
N PHE A 75 13.86 -2.15 8.02
CA PHE A 75 13.70 -3.08 6.93
C PHE A 75 14.97 -3.07 6.08
N GLN A 76 15.19 -4.15 5.34
CA GLN A 76 16.36 -4.29 4.50
C GLN A 76 15.99 -4.01 3.05
N LEU A 77 16.73 -3.10 2.42
CA LEU A 77 16.56 -2.78 1.01
C LEU A 77 17.80 -3.24 0.25
N ARG A 78 17.58 -4.05 -0.79
CA ARG A 78 18.64 -4.50 -1.67
C ARG A 78 18.55 -3.74 -2.98
N VAL A 79 19.66 -3.12 -3.38
CA VAL A 79 19.78 -2.38 -4.65
C VAL A 79 21.04 -2.88 -5.36
N ASP A 80 21.23 -2.48 -6.62
CA ASP A 80 22.46 -2.81 -7.32
C ASP A 80 23.65 -2.07 -6.70
N SER A 81 24.85 -2.60 -6.95
CA SER A 81 26.08 -2.08 -6.33
C SER A 81 26.40 -0.64 -6.75
N ASP A 82 26.08 -0.29 -7.99
CA ASP A 82 26.34 1.07 -8.49
C ASP A 82 25.46 2.09 -7.78
N LEU A 83 24.19 1.78 -7.56
CA LEU A 83 23.28 2.64 -6.82
C LEU A 83 23.70 2.77 -5.36
N HIS A 84 24.09 1.65 -4.74
CA HIS A 84 24.59 1.66 -3.37
C HIS A 84 25.80 2.62 -3.22
N LYS A 85 26.76 2.52 -4.15
CA LYS A 85 27.92 3.39 -4.16
C LYS A 85 27.53 4.87 -4.32
N ALA A 86 26.65 5.16 -5.27
CA ALA A 86 26.18 6.51 -5.54
C ALA A 86 25.49 7.13 -4.32
N LEU A 87 24.64 6.36 -3.64
CA LEU A 87 23.97 6.81 -2.42
C LEU A 87 24.97 7.08 -1.30
N ALA A 88 25.96 6.20 -1.12
CA ALA A 88 26.99 6.37 -0.09
C ALA A 88 27.82 7.65 -0.34
N ILE A 89 28.20 7.91 -1.58
CA ILE A 89 28.96 9.11 -1.94
C ILE A 89 28.12 10.36 -1.69
N LYS A 90 26.86 10.36 -2.08
CA LYS A 90 25.96 11.49 -1.86
C LYS A 90 25.76 11.78 -0.39
N ALA A 91 25.57 10.74 0.42
CA ALA A 91 25.42 10.89 1.86
C ALA A 91 26.68 11.53 2.47
N MET A 92 27.87 11.09 2.06
CA MET A 92 29.14 11.65 2.51
C MET A 92 29.28 13.12 2.13
N GLN A 93 28.90 13.49 0.90
CA GLN A 93 28.96 14.88 0.43
C GLN A 93 28.05 15.79 1.26
N GLU A 94 26.96 15.28 1.81
CA GLU A 94 26.03 16.04 2.64
C GLU A 94 26.30 15.87 4.14
N ASN A 95 27.38 15.20 4.51
CA ASN A 95 27.76 14.94 5.91
C ASN A 95 26.65 14.21 6.68
N GLU A 96 25.99 13.27 6.04
CA GLU A 96 24.92 12.47 6.64
C GLU A 96 25.25 10.98 6.61
N SER A 97 24.66 10.22 7.52
CA SER A 97 24.71 8.76 7.43
C SER A 97 23.90 8.27 6.22
N LEU A 98 24.27 7.12 5.69
CA LEU A 98 23.53 6.52 4.56
C LEU A 98 22.05 6.31 4.90
N ASN A 99 21.77 5.81 6.10
CA ASN A 99 20.38 5.58 6.55
C ASN A 99 19.58 6.88 6.60
N ARG A 100 20.16 7.94 7.14
CA ARG A 100 19.50 9.23 7.23
C ARG A 100 19.23 9.83 5.85
N PHE A 101 20.24 9.77 4.98
CA PHE A 101 20.12 10.27 3.61
C PHE A 101 19.03 9.53 2.83
N CYS A 102 19.05 8.20 2.84
CA CYS A 102 18.05 7.37 2.18
C CYS A 102 16.66 7.61 2.76
N GLY A 103 16.54 7.73 4.07
CA GLY A 103 15.26 8.01 4.71
C GLY A 103 14.62 9.31 4.24
N LYS A 104 15.44 10.37 4.08
CA LYS A 104 14.95 11.66 3.55
C LYS A 104 14.44 11.53 2.12
N ILE A 105 15.20 10.85 1.25
CA ILE A 105 14.80 10.66 -0.15
C ILE A 105 13.47 9.91 -0.25
N LEU A 106 13.35 8.81 0.51
CA LEU A 106 12.14 8.00 0.49
C LEU A 106 10.93 8.79 1.00
N ARG A 107 11.11 9.54 2.08
CA ARG A 107 10.04 10.38 2.64
C ARG A 107 9.61 11.45 1.64
N ASN A 108 10.55 12.13 1.00
CA ASN A 108 10.26 13.17 0.02
C ASN A 108 9.54 12.61 -1.20
N THR A 109 9.89 11.40 -1.63
CA THR A 109 9.25 10.73 -2.77
C THR A 109 7.77 10.45 -2.47
N ILE A 110 7.46 9.96 -1.29
CA ILE A 110 6.08 9.68 -0.89
C ILE A 110 5.27 10.97 -0.76
N SER A 111 5.84 11.99 -0.10
CA SER A 111 5.18 13.28 0.06
C SER A 111 4.92 13.97 -1.28
N ASN A 112 5.87 13.91 -2.21
CA ASN A 112 5.72 14.50 -3.54
C ASN A 112 4.67 13.77 -4.38
N SER A 113 4.57 12.44 -4.24
CA SER A 113 3.53 11.66 -4.92
C SER A 113 2.14 12.09 -4.45
N ASP A 114 1.96 12.29 -3.14
CA ASP A 114 0.69 12.74 -2.57
C ASP A 114 0.36 14.15 -3.05
N ILE A 115 1.34 15.05 -3.10
CA ILE A 115 1.17 16.41 -3.61
C ILE A 115 0.80 16.40 -5.09
N SER A 116 1.45 15.59 -5.90
CA SER A 116 1.16 15.45 -7.32
C SER A 116 -0.27 14.98 -7.56
N LYS A 117 -0.75 14.02 -6.78
CA LYS A 117 -2.14 13.55 -6.85
C LYS A 117 -3.13 14.65 -6.46
N ALA A 118 -2.81 15.45 -5.47
CA ALA A 118 -3.68 16.54 -5.02
C ALA A 118 -3.82 17.64 -6.06
N ASN A 119 -2.83 17.82 -6.93
CA ASN A 119 -2.81 18.87 -7.96
C ASN A 119 -3.39 18.41 -9.31
N GLU A 120 -3.66 17.15 -9.45
CA GLU A 120 -4.32 16.59 -10.61
C GLU A 120 -5.84 16.65 -10.46
#